data_5df0d32ad9b1b0935c2b4841df732c3c
#
_entry.id   5df0d32ad9b1b0935c2b4841df732c3c
#
_cell.length_a   1.000
_cell.length_b   1.000
_cell.length_c   1.000
_cell.angle_alpha   90.00
_cell.angle_beta   90.00
_cell.angle_gamma   90.00
#
_symmetry.space_group_name_H-M   'P 1'
#
loop_
_entity.id
_entity.type
_entity.pdbx_description
1 polymer ?
#
loop_
_entity_poly.entity_id
_entity_poly.type
_entity_poly.pdbx_seq_one_letter_code
_entity_poly.pdbx_strand_id
1 'polypeptide(L)'
;MVDRINGKTILTTPISAEDLKGIKIGDIVYLNGSMTTCRDVAHRRLVEEGRELPVDVRNNAIFHAGPIIRPLENDKFEMVSVGPTTSMRMEKFEYEFVKETGVRVIIGKGGMKENTERACKEFGAIHCVFPAGNAVVAATEVEEIVRAEWRDLGMPETLWNCRVKEFGPLIVSIDTEGNNWFEQQKVEFNKKKDAATEEICKQVGFIK
;
A
#
# COMPACT_ATOMS: atom_id res chain seq x y z
N MET A 1 -11.36 -8.42 10.46
CA MET A 1 -12.18 -7.80 11.55
C MET A 1 -11.85 -6.31 11.61
N VAL A 2 -12.86 -5.46 11.78
CA VAL A 2 -12.69 -3.99 11.89
C VAL A 2 -13.17 -3.53 13.25
N ASP A 3 -12.27 -2.93 14.02
CA ASP A 3 -12.54 -2.43 15.36
C ASP A 3 -12.39 -0.90 15.42
N ARG A 4 -13.17 -0.25 16.26
CA ARG A 4 -13.01 1.17 16.57
C ARG A 4 -12.60 1.34 18.02
N ILE A 5 -11.30 1.58 18.22
CA ILE A 5 -10.71 1.67 19.57
C ILE A 5 -10.04 3.03 19.72
N ASN A 6 -10.41 3.78 20.76
CA ASN A 6 -9.84 5.10 21.07
C ASN A 6 -9.83 6.09 19.87
N GLY A 7 -10.90 6.07 19.08
CA GLY A 7 -11.03 6.92 17.89
C GLY A 7 -10.22 6.46 16.66
N LYS A 8 -9.50 5.34 16.73
CA LYS A 8 -8.82 4.69 15.62
C LYS A 8 -9.70 3.60 15.00
N THR A 9 -9.70 3.50 13.68
CA THR A 9 -10.24 2.35 12.95
C THR A 9 -9.12 1.37 12.70
N ILE A 10 -9.21 0.18 13.29
CA ILE A 10 -8.17 -0.85 13.22
C ILE A 10 -8.67 -2.02 12.36
N LEU A 11 -7.92 -2.34 11.32
CA LEU A 11 -8.14 -3.50 10.47
C LEU A 11 -7.24 -4.64 10.96
N THR A 12 -7.84 -5.76 11.39
CA THR A 12 -7.08 -6.93 11.84
C THR A 12 -7.20 -8.06 10.82
N THR A 13 -6.06 -8.55 10.32
CA THR A 13 -6.00 -9.69 9.39
C THR A 13 -6.36 -11.00 10.10
N PRO A 14 -7.01 -11.95 9.40
CA PRO A 14 -7.52 -11.87 8.04
C PRO A 14 -8.73 -10.94 7.91
N ILE A 15 -8.77 -10.16 6.82
CA ILE A 15 -9.79 -9.16 6.52
C ILE A 15 -10.66 -9.67 5.38
N SER A 16 -11.97 -9.71 5.56
CA SER A 16 -12.91 -10.06 4.49
C SER A 16 -13.25 -8.84 3.63
N ALA A 17 -13.77 -9.07 2.42
CA ALA A 17 -14.30 -7.98 1.59
C ALA A 17 -15.47 -7.25 2.28
N GLU A 18 -16.26 -7.97 3.09
CA GLU A 18 -17.37 -7.41 3.86
C GLU A 18 -16.88 -6.43 4.94
N ASP A 19 -15.77 -6.75 5.60
CA ASP A 19 -15.15 -5.89 6.61
C ASP A 19 -14.78 -4.49 6.02
N LEU A 20 -14.49 -4.41 4.73
CA LEU A 20 -14.03 -3.18 4.07
C LEU A 20 -15.15 -2.31 3.49
N LYS A 21 -16.38 -2.81 3.37
CA LYS A 21 -17.49 -2.08 2.73
C LYS A 21 -17.83 -0.73 3.38
N GLY A 22 -17.56 -0.57 4.65
CA GLY A 22 -17.80 0.69 5.38
C GLY A 22 -16.63 1.66 5.34
N ILE A 23 -15.49 1.27 4.75
CA ILE A 23 -14.28 2.08 4.66
C ILE A 23 -14.33 2.91 3.38
N LYS A 24 -14.10 4.21 3.50
CA LYS A 24 -14.18 5.17 2.39
C LYS A 24 -12.86 5.88 2.15
N ILE A 25 -12.71 6.44 0.95
CA ILE A 25 -11.56 7.29 0.63
C ILE A 25 -11.46 8.44 1.64
N GLY A 26 -10.24 8.73 2.09
CA GLY A 26 -9.94 9.73 3.12
C GLY A 26 -9.99 9.20 4.54
N ASP A 27 -10.55 8.01 4.79
CA ASP A 27 -10.52 7.40 6.12
C ASP A 27 -9.09 7.09 6.54
N ILE A 28 -8.83 7.20 7.84
CA ILE A 28 -7.54 6.83 8.45
C ILE A 28 -7.75 5.50 9.18
N VAL A 29 -6.96 4.51 8.74
CA VAL A 29 -7.01 3.16 9.33
C VAL A 29 -5.62 2.74 9.83
N TYR A 30 -5.60 1.76 10.70
CA TYR A 30 -4.39 1.11 11.23
C TYR A 30 -4.49 -0.39 11.00
N LEU A 31 -3.37 -1.06 10.81
CA LEU A 31 -3.33 -2.49 10.51
C LEU A 31 -2.73 -3.28 11.67
N ASN A 32 -3.42 -4.36 12.06
CA ASN A 32 -2.91 -5.41 12.93
C ASN A 32 -2.80 -6.74 12.18
N GLY A 33 -1.79 -7.53 12.51
CA GLY A 33 -1.63 -8.91 12.04
C GLY A 33 -0.65 -9.04 10.87
N SER A 34 -1.00 -9.78 9.81
CA SER A 34 -0.07 -10.15 8.75
C SER A 34 0.03 -9.09 7.65
N MET A 35 1.26 -8.69 7.33
CA MET A 35 1.60 -7.81 6.22
C MET A 35 2.85 -8.34 5.51
N THR A 36 2.85 -8.38 4.18
CA THR A 36 3.99 -8.84 3.38
C THR A 36 4.53 -7.70 2.52
N THR A 37 5.85 -7.43 2.58
CA THR A 37 6.44 -6.49 1.61
C THR A 37 6.44 -7.12 0.22
N CYS A 38 5.98 -6.36 -0.77
CA CYS A 38 5.86 -6.86 -2.14
C CYS A 38 5.97 -5.68 -3.11
N ARG A 39 6.93 -5.71 -4.03
CA ARG A 39 7.11 -4.64 -5.01
C ARG A 39 7.34 -5.18 -6.42
N ASP A 40 7.99 -4.40 -7.28
CA ASP A 40 8.03 -4.57 -8.74
C ASP A 40 8.35 -5.99 -9.21
N VAL A 41 9.44 -6.56 -8.71
CA VAL A 41 9.91 -7.86 -9.21
C VAL A 41 9.02 -8.99 -8.74
N ALA A 42 8.51 -8.90 -7.51
CA ALA A 42 7.58 -9.90 -7.00
C ALA A 42 6.23 -9.89 -7.76
N HIS A 43 5.69 -8.70 -8.05
CA HIS A 43 4.50 -8.58 -8.91
C HIS A 43 4.73 -9.16 -10.30
N ARG A 44 5.87 -8.83 -10.91
CA ARG A 44 6.24 -9.37 -12.24
C ARG A 44 6.37 -10.88 -12.21
N ARG A 45 7.01 -11.46 -11.18
CA ARG A 45 7.14 -12.92 -11.06
C ARG A 45 5.79 -13.64 -11.01
N LEU A 46 4.84 -13.08 -10.28
CA LEU A 46 3.49 -13.65 -10.26
C LEU A 46 2.79 -13.47 -11.61
N VAL A 47 2.66 -12.23 -12.08
CA VAL A 47 1.75 -11.88 -13.18
C VAL A 47 2.34 -12.20 -14.56
N GLU A 48 3.64 -11.92 -14.79
CA GLU A 48 4.26 -12.15 -16.11
C GLU A 48 4.93 -13.54 -16.20
N GLU A 49 5.52 -14.03 -15.11
CA GLU A 49 6.25 -15.30 -15.11
C GLU A 49 5.38 -16.48 -14.61
N GLY A 50 4.16 -16.23 -14.12
CA GLY A 50 3.22 -17.25 -13.65
C GLY A 50 3.70 -18.02 -12.41
N ARG A 51 4.56 -17.43 -11.59
CA ARG A 51 5.06 -18.06 -10.37
C ARG A 51 4.12 -17.81 -9.20
N GLU A 52 3.66 -18.86 -8.58
CA GLU A 52 2.87 -18.76 -7.35
C GLU A 52 3.67 -18.07 -6.23
N LEU A 53 2.99 -17.20 -5.46
CA LEU A 53 3.59 -16.61 -4.28
C LEU A 53 3.86 -17.68 -3.21
N PRO A 54 5.08 -17.73 -2.67
CA PRO A 54 5.40 -18.69 -1.60
C PRO A 54 4.82 -18.28 -0.23
N VAL A 55 4.14 -17.14 -0.17
CA VAL A 55 3.46 -16.62 1.02
C VAL A 55 1.99 -16.41 0.69
N ASP A 56 1.10 -16.94 1.52
CA ASP A 56 -0.34 -16.67 1.37
C ASP A 56 -0.66 -15.24 1.87
N VAL A 57 -1.06 -14.39 0.93
CA VAL A 57 -1.49 -13.02 1.20
C VAL A 57 -3.00 -12.85 1.10
N ARG A 58 -3.75 -13.91 0.90
CA ARG A 58 -5.22 -13.89 0.84
C ARG A 58 -5.80 -13.35 2.14
N ASN A 59 -6.70 -12.37 1.99
CA ASN A 59 -7.31 -11.67 3.13
C ASN A 59 -6.32 -10.93 4.05
N ASN A 60 -5.09 -10.71 3.59
CA ASN A 60 -4.04 -10.01 4.31
C ASN A 60 -3.70 -8.68 3.62
N ALA A 61 -2.61 -8.06 4.06
CA ALA A 61 -2.09 -6.83 3.50
C ALA A 61 -0.76 -7.05 2.78
N ILE A 62 -0.54 -6.28 1.71
CA ILE A 62 0.78 -6.10 1.10
C ILE A 62 1.26 -4.67 1.29
N PHE A 63 2.57 -4.51 1.39
CA PHE A 63 3.22 -3.22 1.48
C PHE A 63 4.22 -3.05 0.34
N HIS A 64 3.97 -2.08 -0.52
CA HIS A 64 4.89 -1.65 -1.58
C HIS A 64 6.10 -0.97 -0.94
N ALA A 65 7.03 -1.77 -0.45
CA ALA A 65 8.20 -1.30 0.27
C ALA A 65 9.41 -2.22 0.03
N GLY A 66 10.59 -1.63 0.10
CA GLY A 66 11.85 -2.35 0.14
C GLY A 66 12.56 -2.01 1.44
N PRO A 67 12.54 -2.90 2.44
CA PRO A 67 13.07 -2.61 3.76
C PRO A 67 14.60 -2.70 3.83
N ILE A 68 15.13 -2.17 4.93
CA ILE A 68 16.48 -2.47 5.42
C ILE A 68 16.32 -3.47 6.56
N ILE A 69 16.93 -4.63 6.39
CA ILE A 69 16.86 -5.76 7.32
C ILE A 69 18.23 -6.03 7.90
N ARG A 70 18.29 -6.27 9.20
CA ARG A 70 19.47 -6.80 9.89
C ARG A 70 19.29 -8.30 10.09
N PRO A 71 20.14 -9.15 9.51
CA PRO A 71 20.17 -10.57 9.84
C PRO A 71 20.61 -10.76 11.29
N LEU A 72 19.96 -11.67 11.99
CA LEU A 72 20.28 -12.11 13.34
C LEU A 72 20.68 -13.59 13.32
N GLU A 73 21.04 -14.13 14.47
CA GLU A 73 21.33 -15.55 14.60
C GLU A 73 20.09 -16.42 14.38
N ASN A 74 20.31 -17.69 13.99
CA ASN A 74 19.24 -18.68 13.77
C ASN A 74 18.20 -18.29 12.71
N ASP A 75 18.65 -17.69 11.61
CA ASP A 75 17.82 -17.22 10.47
C ASP A 75 16.66 -16.29 10.89
N LYS A 76 16.90 -15.53 11.97
CA LYS A 76 16.01 -14.44 12.41
C LYS A 76 16.41 -13.13 11.77
N PHE A 77 15.47 -12.19 11.77
CA PHE A 77 15.64 -10.90 11.11
C PHE A 77 15.04 -9.79 11.95
N GLU A 78 15.65 -8.62 11.88
CA GLU A 78 15.16 -7.39 12.48
C GLU A 78 14.84 -6.36 11.41
N MET A 79 13.66 -5.75 11.49
CA MET A 79 13.27 -4.65 10.63
C MET A 79 13.93 -3.35 11.12
N VAL A 80 14.95 -2.88 10.41
CA VAL A 80 15.65 -1.63 10.77
C VAL A 80 14.91 -0.41 10.24
N SER A 81 14.40 -0.51 9.02
CA SER A 81 13.68 0.58 8.36
C SER A 81 12.79 0.00 7.26
N VAL A 82 11.54 0.48 7.17
CA VAL A 82 10.62 0.11 6.10
C VAL A 82 9.76 1.31 5.69
N GLY A 83 10.00 1.84 4.50
CA GLY A 83 9.25 2.97 3.95
C GLY A 83 8.60 2.63 2.61
N PRO A 84 7.48 3.30 2.28
CA PRO A 84 6.73 3.01 1.07
C PRO A 84 7.50 3.38 -0.18
N THR A 85 7.43 2.54 -1.21
CA THR A 85 7.84 2.89 -2.56
C THR A 85 6.65 3.41 -3.37
N THR A 86 6.89 3.98 -4.54
CA THR A 86 5.86 4.52 -5.43
C THR A 86 4.99 3.39 -5.98
N SER A 87 3.73 3.35 -5.58
CA SER A 87 2.76 2.31 -5.94
C SER A 87 2.46 2.27 -7.44
N MET A 88 2.48 3.42 -8.12
CA MET A 88 2.22 3.53 -9.56
C MET A 88 3.07 2.60 -10.44
N ARG A 89 4.22 2.14 -9.95
CA ARG A 89 5.06 1.19 -10.70
C ARG A 89 4.43 -0.19 -10.81
N MET A 90 3.60 -0.58 -9.84
CA MET A 90 2.86 -1.84 -9.80
C MET A 90 1.51 -1.77 -10.52
N GLU A 91 1.03 -0.58 -10.87
CA GLU A 91 -0.30 -0.35 -11.47
C GLU A 91 -0.64 -1.32 -12.62
N LYS A 92 0.32 -1.59 -13.50
CA LYS A 92 0.09 -2.49 -14.64
C LYS A 92 -0.15 -3.96 -14.25
N PHE A 93 0.24 -4.34 -13.04
CA PHE A 93 0.10 -5.70 -12.51
C PHE A 93 -1.04 -5.83 -11.51
N GLU A 94 -1.48 -4.73 -10.91
CA GLU A 94 -2.26 -4.73 -9.68
C GLU A 94 -3.60 -5.44 -9.83
N TYR A 95 -4.26 -5.28 -10.98
CA TYR A 95 -5.54 -5.97 -11.22
C TYR A 95 -5.40 -7.49 -11.15
N GLU A 96 -4.45 -8.05 -11.92
CA GLU A 96 -4.24 -9.50 -11.94
C GLU A 96 -3.67 -9.98 -10.59
N PHE A 97 -2.80 -9.20 -9.97
CA PHE A 97 -2.23 -9.52 -8.67
C PHE A 97 -3.32 -9.67 -7.60
N VAL A 98 -4.23 -8.71 -7.48
CA VAL A 98 -5.34 -8.77 -6.50
C VAL A 98 -6.29 -9.92 -6.81
N LYS A 99 -6.60 -10.13 -8.08
CA LYS A 99 -7.46 -11.22 -8.56
C LYS A 99 -6.91 -12.59 -8.17
N GLU A 100 -5.64 -12.83 -8.41
CA GLU A 100 -5.01 -14.14 -8.17
C GLU A 100 -4.74 -14.39 -6.69
N THR A 101 -4.30 -13.38 -5.97
CA THR A 101 -3.88 -13.53 -4.57
C THR A 101 -5.01 -13.37 -3.58
N GLY A 102 -6.03 -12.59 -3.90
CA GLY A 102 -7.11 -12.25 -2.96
C GLY A 102 -6.67 -11.36 -1.80
N VAL A 103 -5.58 -10.58 -1.99
CA VAL A 103 -5.16 -9.55 -1.03
C VAL A 103 -6.25 -8.50 -0.82
N ARG A 104 -6.35 -7.95 0.40
CA ARG A 104 -7.41 -7.01 0.77
C ARG A 104 -6.93 -5.58 0.99
N VAL A 105 -5.72 -5.41 1.46
CA VAL A 105 -5.17 -4.08 1.74
C VAL A 105 -3.84 -3.94 1.02
N ILE A 106 -3.77 -2.95 0.13
CA ILE A 106 -2.58 -2.59 -0.62
C ILE A 106 -2.05 -1.31 0.00
N ILE A 107 -0.84 -1.32 0.50
CA ILE A 107 -0.23 -0.16 1.17
C ILE A 107 0.93 0.33 0.32
N GLY A 108 1.02 1.65 0.11
CA GLY A 108 2.15 2.19 -0.63
C GLY A 108 2.28 3.71 -0.54
N LYS A 109 2.77 4.33 -1.59
CA LYS A 109 3.00 5.76 -1.70
C LYS A 109 2.48 6.31 -3.01
N GLY A 110 1.76 7.44 -2.94
CA GLY A 110 1.17 8.09 -4.10
C GLY A 110 -0.12 7.40 -4.56
N GLY A 111 -0.69 7.89 -5.64
CA GLY A 111 -1.92 7.34 -6.22
C GLY A 111 -1.67 6.12 -7.10
N MET A 112 -2.74 5.38 -7.32
CA MET A 112 -2.88 4.33 -8.31
C MET A 112 -3.97 4.74 -9.32
N LYS A 113 -4.23 3.94 -10.35
CA LYS A 113 -5.15 4.24 -11.44
C LYS A 113 -6.20 3.15 -11.66
N GLU A 114 -6.70 3.08 -12.88
CA GLU A 114 -7.87 2.30 -13.31
C GLU A 114 -7.76 0.79 -13.03
N ASN A 115 -6.59 0.19 -13.18
CA ASN A 115 -6.42 -1.24 -12.89
C ASN A 115 -6.61 -1.53 -11.41
N THR A 116 -6.04 -0.69 -10.55
CA THR A 116 -6.21 -0.81 -9.10
C THR A 116 -7.62 -0.44 -8.67
N GLU A 117 -8.24 0.61 -9.25
CA GLU A 117 -9.66 0.96 -9.00
C GLU A 117 -10.58 -0.24 -9.30
N ARG A 118 -10.40 -0.85 -10.48
CA ARG A 118 -11.16 -2.03 -10.89
C ARG A 118 -10.92 -3.20 -9.95
N ALA A 119 -9.66 -3.47 -9.60
CA ALA A 119 -9.32 -4.54 -8.68
C ALA A 119 -9.98 -4.36 -7.30
N CYS A 120 -9.90 -3.16 -6.73
CA CYS A 120 -10.53 -2.82 -5.46
C CYS A 120 -12.04 -3.04 -5.50
N LYS A 121 -12.69 -2.59 -6.58
CA LYS A 121 -14.13 -2.73 -6.77
C LYS A 121 -14.57 -4.17 -7.00
N GLU A 122 -13.91 -4.90 -7.88
CA GLU A 122 -14.33 -6.25 -8.29
C GLU A 122 -14.03 -7.30 -7.22
N PHE A 123 -12.90 -7.16 -6.53
CA PHE A 123 -12.43 -8.16 -5.57
C PHE A 123 -12.56 -7.74 -4.10
N GLY A 124 -13.06 -6.53 -3.82
CA GLY A 124 -13.27 -6.04 -2.46
C GLY A 124 -11.95 -5.81 -1.70
N ALA A 125 -11.05 -5.05 -2.30
CA ALA A 125 -9.81 -4.59 -1.70
C ALA A 125 -9.81 -3.07 -1.53
N ILE A 126 -8.81 -2.53 -0.81
CA ILE A 126 -8.57 -1.09 -0.69
C ILE A 126 -7.09 -0.77 -0.95
N HIS A 127 -6.82 0.42 -1.49
CA HIS A 127 -5.47 0.96 -1.53
C HIS A 127 -5.31 2.07 -0.49
N CYS A 128 -4.21 2.00 0.25
CA CYS A 128 -3.88 2.95 1.32
C CYS A 128 -2.52 3.60 1.07
N VAL A 129 -2.41 4.87 1.41
CA VAL A 129 -1.14 5.60 1.40
C VAL A 129 -0.57 5.62 2.81
N PHE A 130 0.70 5.18 2.93
CA PHE A 130 1.50 5.36 4.13
C PHE A 130 2.34 6.65 4.00
N PRO A 131 2.44 7.50 5.04
CA PRO A 131 3.24 8.72 4.99
C PRO A 131 4.72 8.43 4.70
N ALA A 132 5.27 9.07 3.66
CA ALA A 132 6.69 8.97 3.37
C ALA A 132 7.53 9.71 4.43
N GLY A 133 8.77 9.25 4.64
CA GLY A 133 9.69 9.84 5.63
C GLY A 133 9.63 9.20 7.01
N ASN A 134 8.66 8.32 7.28
CA ASN A 134 8.46 7.66 8.58
C ASN A 134 9.02 6.23 8.64
N ALA A 135 10.01 5.89 7.82
CA ALA A 135 10.47 4.52 7.64
C ALA A 135 11.03 3.86 8.92
N VAL A 136 11.61 4.63 9.82
CA VAL A 136 12.10 4.12 11.11
C VAL A 136 10.92 3.90 12.07
N VAL A 137 9.96 4.82 12.11
CA VAL A 137 8.74 4.67 12.92
C VAL A 137 7.97 3.44 12.46
N ALA A 138 7.75 3.29 11.16
CA ALA A 138 7.10 2.10 10.60
C ALA A 138 7.78 0.78 11.01
N ALA A 139 9.11 0.77 11.11
CA ALA A 139 9.85 -0.41 11.57
C ALA A 139 9.55 -0.76 13.03
N THR A 140 9.25 0.22 13.89
CA THR A 140 8.89 -0.03 15.31
C THR A 140 7.50 -0.64 15.47
N GLU A 141 6.65 -0.55 14.44
CA GLU A 141 5.30 -1.14 14.40
C GLU A 141 5.32 -2.60 13.88
N VAL A 142 6.50 -3.07 13.43
CA VAL A 142 6.74 -4.47 13.05
C VAL A 142 7.18 -5.24 14.29
N GLU A 143 6.29 -6.12 14.78
CA GLU A 143 6.61 -6.95 15.97
C GLU A 143 7.57 -8.09 15.63
N GLU A 144 7.44 -8.69 14.44
CA GLU A 144 8.23 -9.84 14.02
C GLU A 144 8.26 -9.99 12.50
N ILE A 145 9.38 -10.41 11.96
CA ILE A 145 9.49 -10.98 10.62
C ILE A 145 9.31 -12.48 10.73
N VAL A 146 8.17 -12.97 10.26
CA VAL A 146 7.77 -14.39 10.39
C VAL A 146 8.44 -15.26 9.33
N ARG A 147 8.57 -14.73 8.08
CA ARG A 147 9.12 -15.44 6.92
C ARG A 147 9.82 -14.49 5.98
N ALA A 148 10.81 -15.01 5.25
CA ALA A 148 11.54 -14.32 4.20
C ALA A 148 11.63 -15.23 2.97
N GLU A 149 10.87 -14.91 1.93
CA GLU A 149 10.75 -15.72 0.72
C GLU A 149 11.24 -14.96 -0.52
N TRP A 150 11.64 -15.69 -1.55
CA TRP A 150 12.26 -15.13 -2.75
C TRP A 150 13.50 -14.26 -2.44
N ARG A 151 14.33 -14.74 -1.53
CA ARG A 151 15.55 -14.05 -1.07
C ARG A 151 16.60 -13.87 -2.19
N ASP A 152 16.49 -14.65 -3.25
CA ASP A 152 17.30 -14.52 -4.48
C ASP A 152 17.10 -13.18 -5.19
N LEU A 153 16.00 -12.47 -4.93
CA LEU A 153 15.73 -11.14 -5.48
C LEU A 153 16.50 -10.01 -4.78
N GLY A 154 17.22 -10.34 -3.70
CA GLY A 154 17.87 -9.37 -2.84
C GLY A 154 16.93 -8.71 -1.83
N MET A 155 17.51 -8.09 -0.81
CA MET A 155 16.80 -7.55 0.36
C MET A 155 15.58 -6.67 0.01
N PRO A 156 15.65 -5.71 -0.95
CA PRO A 156 14.50 -4.83 -1.22
C PRO A 156 13.33 -5.50 -1.95
N GLU A 157 13.55 -6.63 -2.61
CA GLU A 157 12.54 -7.35 -3.40
C GLU A 157 12.11 -8.68 -2.78
N THR A 158 12.80 -9.12 -1.72
CA THR A 158 12.41 -10.26 -0.89
C THR A 158 11.01 -10.03 -0.32
N LEU A 159 10.20 -11.08 -0.29
CA LEU A 159 8.90 -11.07 0.39
C LEU A 159 9.12 -11.24 1.89
N TRP A 160 9.09 -10.15 2.62
CA TRP A 160 9.17 -10.15 4.08
C TRP A 160 7.76 -10.22 4.66
N ASN A 161 7.36 -11.38 5.13
CA ASN A 161 6.09 -11.54 5.84
C ASN A 161 6.27 -11.17 7.30
N CYS A 162 5.55 -10.15 7.73
CA CYS A 162 5.67 -9.52 9.03
C CYS A 162 4.36 -9.63 9.81
N ARG A 163 4.48 -9.70 11.13
CA ARG A 163 3.39 -9.37 12.05
C ARG A 163 3.54 -7.93 12.49
N VAL A 164 2.47 -7.16 12.34
CA VAL A 164 2.43 -5.75 12.68
C VAL A 164 1.36 -5.44 13.70
N LYS A 165 1.57 -4.35 14.45
CA LYS A 165 0.61 -3.86 15.44
C LYS A 165 0.42 -2.36 15.30
N GLU A 166 -0.83 -1.94 15.11
CA GLU A 166 -1.26 -0.57 14.88
C GLU A 166 -0.44 0.13 13.77
N PHE A 167 -0.04 -0.63 12.73
CA PHE A 167 0.76 -0.13 11.63
C PHE A 167 0.00 0.99 10.89
N GLY A 168 0.52 2.18 10.91
CA GLY A 168 -0.14 3.36 10.31
C GLY A 168 0.40 4.70 10.83
N PRO A 169 -0.32 5.81 10.58
CA PRO A 169 -1.64 5.89 9.95
C PRO A 169 -1.62 5.53 8.46
N LEU A 170 -2.66 4.83 8.00
CA LEU A 170 -2.90 4.51 6.61
C LEU A 170 -4.08 5.34 6.10
N ILE A 171 -3.87 6.13 5.05
CA ILE A 171 -4.93 6.94 4.46
C ILE A 171 -5.52 6.19 3.27
N VAL A 172 -6.80 5.88 3.31
CA VAL A 172 -7.49 5.16 2.24
C VAL A 172 -7.57 6.06 1.00
N SER A 173 -6.96 5.63 -0.09
CA SER A 173 -6.94 6.40 -1.34
C SER A 173 -7.80 5.79 -2.46
N ILE A 174 -8.06 4.46 -2.40
CA ILE A 174 -9.06 3.79 -3.24
C ILE A 174 -9.87 2.86 -2.35
N ASP A 175 -11.19 2.98 -2.39
CA ASP A 175 -12.12 2.16 -1.62
C ASP A 175 -12.72 0.99 -2.43
N THR A 176 -13.53 0.18 -1.78
CA THR A 176 -14.20 -0.98 -2.39
C THR A 176 -15.28 -0.63 -3.41
N GLU A 177 -15.63 0.63 -3.56
CA GLU A 177 -16.53 1.12 -4.62
C GLU A 177 -15.76 1.57 -5.87
N GLY A 178 -14.41 1.59 -5.78
CA GLY A 178 -13.52 2.08 -6.84
C GLY A 178 -13.39 3.61 -6.86
N ASN A 179 -13.84 4.29 -5.80
CA ASN A 179 -13.57 5.72 -5.67
C ASN A 179 -12.06 5.95 -5.47
N ASN A 180 -11.50 6.92 -6.19
CA ASN A 180 -10.08 7.26 -6.11
C ASN A 180 -9.89 8.70 -5.65
N TRP A 181 -9.34 8.87 -4.45
CA TRP A 181 -9.14 10.20 -3.86
C TRP A 181 -8.19 11.07 -4.68
N PHE A 182 -7.09 10.48 -5.21
CA PHE A 182 -6.14 11.24 -6.02
C PHE A 182 -6.76 11.77 -7.31
N GLU A 183 -7.55 10.98 -8.01
CA GLU A 183 -8.21 11.42 -9.24
C GLU A 183 -9.30 12.48 -8.95
N GLN A 184 -10.05 12.33 -7.85
CA GLN A 184 -11.01 13.36 -7.43
C GLN A 184 -10.31 14.69 -7.10
N GLN A 185 -9.24 14.66 -6.30
CA GLN A 185 -8.48 15.86 -5.95
C GLN A 185 -7.82 16.51 -7.18
N LYS A 186 -7.35 15.72 -8.14
CA LYS A 186 -6.78 16.21 -9.39
C LYS A 186 -7.77 17.04 -10.20
N VAL A 187 -9.04 16.63 -10.25
CA VAL A 187 -10.11 17.42 -10.89
C VAL A 187 -10.24 18.79 -10.22
N GLU A 188 -10.29 18.82 -8.88
CA GLU A 188 -10.42 20.07 -8.12
C GLU A 188 -9.18 20.96 -8.24
N PHE A 189 -7.99 20.40 -8.21
CA PHE A 189 -6.75 21.17 -8.41
C PHE A 189 -6.65 21.75 -9.83
N ASN A 190 -7.05 21.00 -10.85
CA ASN A 190 -7.03 21.47 -12.23
C ASN A 190 -7.99 22.65 -12.44
N LYS A 191 -9.15 22.66 -11.80
CA LYS A 191 -10.07 23.83 -11.85
C LYS A 191 -9.44 25.12 -11.29
N LYS A 192 -8.56 25.01 -10.29
CA LYS A 192 -7.89 26.13 -9.64
C LYS A 192 -6.58 26.53 -10.31
N LYS A 193 -5.94 25.57 -11.01
CA LYS A 193 -4.62 25.73 -11.61
C LYS A 193 -4.56 26.88 -12.60
N ASP A 194 -5.51 26.97 -13.51
CA ASP A 194 -5.48 27.96 -14.59
C ASP A 194 -5.60 29.38 -14.05
N ALA A 195 -6.50 29.61 -13.09
CA ALA A 195 -6.64 30.89 -12.41
C ALA A 195 -5.39 31.29 -11.64
N ALA A 196 -4.79 30.35 -10.88
CA ALA A 196 -3.55 30.59 -10.14
C ALA A 196 -2.36 30.86 -11.09
N THR A 197 -2.28 30.13 -12.20
CA THR A 197 -1.23 30.32 -13.21
C THR A 197 -1.38 31.71 -13.85
N GLU A 198 -2.59 32.14 -14.20
CA GLU A 198 -2.84 33.45 -14.77
C GLU A 198 -2.44 34.60 -13.82
N GLU A 199 -2.74 34.43 -12.53
CA GLU A 199 -2.36 35.42 -11.50
C GLU A 199 -0.83 35.49 -11.36
N ILE A 200 -0.14 34.33 -11.28
CA ILE A 200 1.33 34.28 -11.21
C ILE A 200 1.96 34.91 -12.46
N CYS A 201 1.45 34.62 -13.66
CA CYS A 201 1.96 35.19 -14.90
C CYS A 201 1.82 36.71 -14.96
N LYS A 202 0.77 37.30 -14.36
CA LYS A 202 0.62 38.73 -14.24
C LYS A 202 1.68 39.38 -13.33
N GLN A 203 2.12 38.64 -12.29
CA GLN A 203 3.13 39.12 -11.34
C GLN A 203 4.57 38.91 -11.85
N VAL A 204 4.80 37.94 -12.70
CA VAL A 204 6.13 37.57 -13.21
C VAL A 204 6.31 38.10 -14.63
N GLY A 205 6.76 39.34 -14.74
CA GLY A 205 6.81 40.12 -15.99
C GLY A 205 7.75 39.63 -17.09
N PHE A 206 8.43 38.49 -16.93
CA PHE A 206 9.28 37.88 -17.95
C PHE A 206 8.64 36.65 -18.61
N ILE A 207 7.49 36.21 -18.17
CA ILE A 207 6.71 35.15 -18.84
C ILE A 207 5.70 35.84 -19.77
N LYS A 208 5.98 35.77 -21.09
CA LYS A 208 5.06 36.22 -22.13
C LYS A 208 4.34 35.03 -22.74
#